data_48d237b5196acd905ab1e3d0bbbd5467
#
_entry.id   48d237b5196acd905ab1e3d0bbbd5467
#
_cell.length_a   1.000
_cell.length_b   1.000
_cell.length_c   1.000
_cell.angle_alpha   90.00
_cell.angle_beta   90.00
_cell.angle_gamma   90.00
#
_symmetry.space_group_name_H-M   'P 1'
#
loop_
_entity.id
_entity.type
_entity.pdbx_description
1 polymer ?
#
loop_
_entity_poly.entity_id
_entity_poly.type
_entity_poly.pdbx_seq_one_letter_code
_entity_poly.pdbx_strand_id
1 'polypeptide(L)'
;LIIGSGAAGLSLALRLADQHQVIVLSKGPVTEGSTFYAQGGIAAVFDETDSIDSHVEDTLIAGAGICDRHAVEFVASNARSCVQWLIDQGFCLIPTFNRMAKKATI
;
A
#
# COMPACT_ATOMS: atom_id res chain seq x y z
N LEU A 1 18.28 1.37 12.86
CA LEU A 1 18.50 2.24 11.73
C LEU A 1 17.70 1.76 10.52
N ILE A 2 16.93 2.67 9.92
CA ILE A 2 16.17 2.44 8.68
C ILE A 2 16.77 3.36 7.62
N ILE A 3 17.09 2.81 6.45
CA ILE A 3 17.65 3.58 5.32
C ILE A 3 16.54 3.79 4.29
N GLY A 4 16.16 5.03 4.08
CA GLY A 4 15.11 5.45 3.16
C GLY A 4 13.85 5.93 3.86
N SER A 5 13.32 7.07 3.39
CA SER A 5 12.11 7.73 3.91
C SER A 5 10.89 7.59 2.99
N GLY A 6 10.86 6.58 2.14
CA GLY A 6 9.67 6.24 1.37
C GLY A 6 8.61 5.52 2.23
N ALA A 7 7.48 5.16 1.62
CA ALA A 7 6.36 4.51 2.30
C ALA A 7 6.78 3.29 3.13
N ALA A 8 7.64 2.42 2.59
CA ALA A 8 8.11 1.23 3.30
C ALA A 8 8.94 1.59 4.54
N GLY A 9 9.93 2.50 4.41
CA GLY A 9 10.79 2.89 5.52
C GLY A 9 10.02 3.61 6.62
N LEU A 10 9.11 4.53 6.27
CA LEU A 10 8.30 5.25 7.25
C LEU A 10 7.26 4.34 7.92
N SER A 11 6.63 3.42 7.19
CA SER A 11 5.73 2.44 7.79
C SER A 11 6.44 1.52 8.78
N LEU A 12 7.66 1.07 8.45
CA LEU A 12 8.47 0.29 9.37
C LEU A 12 8.88 1.11 10.60
N ALA A 13 9.26 2.37 10.40
CA ALA A 13 9.61 3.27 11.50
C ALA A 13 8.46 3.44 12.48
N LEU A 14 7.25 3.71 11.99
CA LEU A 14 6.05 3.86 12.80
C LEU A 14 5.72 2.57 13.59
N ARG A 15 5.84 1.41 12.95
CA ARG A 15 5.57 0.11 13.61
C ARG A 15 6.57 -0.24 14.71
N LEU A 16 7.79 0.27 14.64
CA LEU A 16 8.84 -0.01 15.61
C LEU A 16 8.97 1.06 16.70
N ALA A 17 8.44 2.25 16.49
CA ALA A 17 8.66 3.41 17.35
C ALA A 17 8.16 3.21 18.80
N ASP A 18 7.10 2.42 19.00
CA ASP A 18 6.57 2.15 20.34
C ASP A 18 7.49 1.26 21.19
N GLN A 19 8.35 0.48 20.56
CA GLN A 19 9.18 -0.53 21.23
C GLN A 19 10.68 -0.27 21.11
N HIS A 20 11.09 0.58 20.15
CA HIS A 20 12.49 0.80 19.82
C HIS A 20 12.79 2.28 19.55
N GLN A 21 14.02 2.67 19.83
CA GLN A 21 14.55 3.94 19.31
C GLN A 21 14.86 3.77 17.83
N VAL A 22 14.14 4.49 16.99
CA VAL A 22 14.24 4.39 15.54
C VAL A 22 14.94 5.61 14.97
N ILE A 23 15.93 5.38 14.10
CA ILE A 23 16.60 6.41 13.32
C ILE A 23 16.29 6.13 11.84
N VAL A 24 15.72 7.12 11.15
CA VAL A 24 15.51 7.06 9.70
C VAL A 24 16.57 7.92 9.01
N LEU A 25 17.38 7.30 8.17
CA LEU A 25 18.36 7.98 7.35
C LEU A 25 17.78 8.22 5.96
N SER A 26 17.73 9.49 5.55
CA SER A 26 17.28 9.91 4.23
C SER A 26 18.40 10.60 3.46
N LYS A 27 18.40 10.48 2.13
CA LYS A 27 19.36 11.17 1.26
C LYS A 27 19.15 12.68 1.24
N GLY A 28 17.97 13.14 1.51
CA GLY A 28 17.54 14.54 1.56
C GLY A 28 16.50 14.75 2.68
N PRO A 29 15.66 15.77 2.61
CA PRO A 29 14.55 15.93 3.53
C PRO A 29 13.68 14.68 3.62
N VAL A 30 13.17 14.35 4.80
CA VAL A 30 12.37 13.12 5.02
C VAL A 30 11.13 13.07 4.13
N THR A 31 10.61 14.24 3.76
CA THR A 31 9.45 14.39 2.86
C THR A 31 9.83 14.31 1.38
N GLU A 32 11.11 14.19 1.04
CA GLU A 32 11.56 14.13 -0.35
C GLU A 32 11.59 12.67 -0.81
N GLY A 33 10.92 12.37 -1.90
CA GLY A 33 10.93 11.03 -2.50
C GLY A 33 9.72 10.71 -3.34
N SER A 34 9.78 9.60 -4.06
CA SER A 34 8.73 9.14 -4.99
C SER A 34 7.36 9.01 -4.33
N THR A 35 7.30 8.61 -3.06
CA THR A 35 6.05 8.48 -2.31
C THR A 35 5.36 9.82 -2.12
N PHE A 36 6.11 10.88 -1.85
CA PHE A 36 5.57 12.24 -1.69
C PHE A 36 4.97 12.78 -2.99
N TYR A 37 5.60 12.45 -4.12
CA TYR A 37 5.16 12.88 -5.45
C TYR A 37 4.19 11.90 -6.12
N ALA A 38 3.86 10.80 -5.47
CA ALA A 38 2.93 9.82 -6.02
C ALA A 38 1.53 10.42 -6.18
N GLN A 39 0.94 10.26 -7.37
CA GLN A 39 -0.41 10.71 -7.72
C GLN A 39 -1.40 9.55 -7.81
N GLY A 40 -0.93 8.32 -7.59
CA GLY A 40 -1.75 7.12 -7.60
C GLY A 40 -2.36 6.83 -6.23
N GLY A 41 -3.41 6.03 -6.24
CA GLY A 41 -4.01 5.49 -5.04
C GLY A 41 -3.49 4.10 -4.68
N ILE A 42 -4.05 3.52 -3.65
CA ILE A 42 -3.85 2.13 -3.26
C ILE A 42 -5.11 1.35 -3.61
N ALA A 43 -4.98 0.26 -4.35
CA ALA A 43 -6.08 -0.65 -4.63
C ALA A 43 -6.11 -1.77 -3.59
N ALA A 44 -7.25 -1.94 -2.93
CA ALA A 44 -7.49 -3.02 -1.98
C ALA A 44 -8.97 -3.44 -1.99
N VAL A 45 -9.23 -4.69 -1.65
CA VAL A 45 -10.59 -5.23 -1.57
C VAL A 45 -11.20 -4.85 -0.23
N PHE A 46 -12.20 -3.96 -0.25
CA PHE A 46 -12.97 -3.54 0.91
C PHE A 46 -14.47 -3.87 0.78
N ASP A 47 -14.97 -3.96 -0.44
CA ASP A 47 -16.38 -4.23 -0.73
C ASP A 47 -16.66 -5.74 -0.63
N GLU A 48 -17.80 -6.10 -0.06
CA GLU A 48 -18.24 -7.50 0.06
C GLU A 48 -18.64 -8.13 -1.28
N THR A 49 -18.88 -7.30 -2.30
CA THR A 49 -19.18 -7.74 -3.67
C THR A 49 -17.93 -8.01 -4.50
N ASP A 50 -16.74 -7.71 -3.98
CA ASP A 50 -15.45 -7.98 -4.61
C ASP A 50 -14.72 -9.11 -3.87
N SER A 51 -13.68 -9.68 -4.49
CA SER A 51 -12.88 -10.75 -3.90
C SER A 51 -11.39 -10.57 -4.16
N ILE A 52 -10.59 -11.13 -3.24
CA ILE A 52 -9.13 -11.18 -3.40
C ILE A 52 -8.76 -11.91 -4.69
N ASP A 53 -9.44 -13.02 -4.99
CA ASP A 53 -9.17 -13.82 -6.20
C ASP A 53 -9.43 -12.99 -7.46
N SER A 54 -10.53 -12.23 -7.52
CA SER A 54 -10.81 -11.32 -8.64
C SER A 54 -9.72 -10.26 -8.76
N HIS A 55 -9.26 -9.69 -7.63
CA HIS A 55 -8.18 -8.71 -7.63
C HIS A 55 -6.85 -9.29 -8.13
N VAL A 56 -6.53 -10.51 -7.74
CA VAL A 56 -5.34 -11.25 -8.20
C VAL A 56 -5.40 -11.46 -9.72
N GLU A 57 -6.50 -12.00 -10.23
CA GLU A 57 -6.65 -12.26 -11.66
C GLU A 57 -6.57 -10.99 -12.50
N ASP A 58 -7.24 -9.91 -12.10
CA ASP A 58 -7.15 -8.62 -12.78
C ASP A 58 -5.71 -8.08 -12.80
N THR A 59 -4.98 -8.27 -11.71
CA THR A 59 -3.58 -7.83 -11.61
C THR A 59 -2.68 -8.62 -12.54
N LEU A 60 -2.88 -9.95 -12.63
CA LEU A 60 -2.13 -10.82 -13.53
C LEU A 60 -2.43 -10.50 -15.00
N ILE A 61 -3.70 -10.23 -15.34
CA ILE A 61 -4.12 -9.82 -16.68
C ILE A 61 -3.45 -8.48 -17.06
N ALA A 62 -3.54 -7.49 -16.16
CA ALA A 62 -2.92 -6.18 -16.40
C ALA A 62 -1.39 -6.26 -16.51
N GLY A 63 -0.78 -7.16 -15.77
CA GLY A 63 0.66 -7.40 -15.79
C GLY A 63 1.17 -8.15 -17.02
N ALA A 64 0.28 -8.68 -17.88
CA ALA A 64 0.61 -9.29 -19.17
C ALA A 64 1.77 -10.31 -19.11
N GLY A 65 1.82 -11.12 -18.07
CA GLY A 65 2.78 -12.21 -17.90
C GLY A 65 4.09 -11.84 -17.18
N ILE A 66 4.27 -10.60 -16.74
CA ILE A 66 5.46 -10.19 -15.96
C ILE A 66 5.28 -10.32 -14.44
N CYS A 67 4.08 -10.65 -13.98
CA CYS A 67 3.78 -10.78 -12.56
C CYS A 67 4.14 -12.19 -12.03
N ASP A 68 4.71 -12.24 -10.84
CA ASP A 68 4.76 -13.45 -10.03
C ASP A 68 3.44 -13.61 -9.28
N ARG A 69 2.72 -14.72 -9.53
CA ARG A 69 1.40 -14.99 -8.93
C ARG A 69 1.46 -14.99 -7.40
N HIS A 70 2.46 -15.63 -6.81
CA HIS A 70 2.57 -15.72 -5.35
C HIS A 70 2.79 -14.36 -4.71
N ALA A 71 3.58 -13.50 -5.36
CA ALA A 71 3.77 -12.13 -4.90
C ALA A 71 2.46 -11.32 -4.98
N VAL A 72 1.70 -11.47 -6.06
CA VAL A 72 0.39 -10.81 -6.22
C VAL A 72 -0.61 -11.28 -5.16
N GLU A 73 -0.73 -12.59 -4.95
CA GLU A 73 -1.61 -13.17 -3.92
C GLU A 73 -1.23 -12.69 -2.52
N PHE A 74 0.06 -12.67 -2.21
CA PHE A 74 0.55 -12.17 -0.93
C PHE A 74 0.19 -10.70 -0.70
N VAL A 75 0.42 -9.84 -1.69
CA VAL A 75 0.12 -8.41 -1.60
C VAL A 75 -1.39 -8.17 -1.50
N ALA A 76 -2.20 -8.79 -2.37
CA ALA A 76 -3.64 -8.63 -2.37
C ALA A 76 -4.29 -9.10 -1.05
N SER A 77 -3.84 -10.23 -0.52
CA SER A 77 -4.37 -10.79 0.73
C SER A 77 -4.06 -9.93 1.96
N ASN A 78 -2.95 -9.20 1.96
CA ASN A 78 -2.54 -8.35 3.08
C ASN A 78 -2.95 -6.87 2.89
N ALA A 79 -3.43 -6.48 1.71
CA ALA A 79 -3.70 -5.09 1.38
C ALA A 79 -4.71 -4.43 2.33
N ARG A 80 -5.84 -5.10 2.61
CA ARG A 80 -6.90 -4.57 3.49
C ARG A 80 -6.37 -4.22 4.88
N SER A 81 -5.63 -5.12 5.52
CA SER A 81 -5.09 -4.89 6.86
C SER A 81 -4.03 -3.79 6.89
N CYS A 82 -3.21 -3.70 5.85
CA CYS A 82 -2.21 -2.65 5.73
C CYS A 82 -2.83 -1.26 5.53
N VAL A 83 -3.86 -1.17 4.68
CA VAL A 83 -4.60 0.07 4.45
C VAL A 83 -5.37 0.49 5.70
N GLN A 84 -6.02 -0.46 6.39
CA GLN A 84 -6.71 -0.16 7.65
C GLN A 84 -5.73 0.38 8.70
N TRP A 85 -4.55 -0.22 8.81
CA TRP A 85 -3.52 0.28 9.71
C TRP A 85 -3.09 1.72 9.38
N LEU A 86 -2.98 2.09 8.11
CA LEU A 86 -2.70 3.48 7.71
C LEU A 86 -3.82 4.43 8.14
N ILE A 87 -5.07 4.02 7.98
CA ILE A 87 -6.24 4.80 8.44
C ILE A 87 -6.17 5.01 9.95
N ASP A 88 -5.84 3.97 10.69
CA ASP A 88 -5.70 4.01 12.16
C ASP A 88 -4.55 4.93 12.61
N GLN A 89 -3.53 5.15 11.76
CA GLN A 89 -2.47 6.14 11.96
C GLN A 89 -2.90 7.57 11.60
N GLY A 90 -4.13 7.80 11.21
CA GLY A 90 -4.67 9.11 10.87
C GLY A 90 -4.50 9.53 9.40
N PHE A 91 -4.12 8.62 8.51
CA PHE A 91 -4.13 8.91 7.08
C PHE A 91 -5.57 9.07 6.59
N CYS A 92 -5.87 10.24 6.03
CA CYS A 92 -7.16 10.48 5.39
C CYS A 92 -7.14 9.88 3.99
N LEU A 93 -7.72 8.70 3.86
CA LEU A 93 -7.89 8.04 2.58
C LEU A 93 -9.33 8.31 2.09
N ILE A 94 -9.46 8.84 0.89
CA ILE A 94 -10.77 9.11 0.27
C ILE A 94 -11.10 7.91 -0.62
N PRO A 95 -12.07 7.05 -0.24
CA PRO A 95 -12.47 5.93 -1.08
C PRO A 95 -13.02 6.44 -2.41
N THR A 96 -12.41 6.05 -3.51
CA THR A 96 -12.94 6.33 -4.85
C THR A 96 -13.43 5.03 -5.45
N PHE A 97 -14.75 4.86 -5.54
CA PHE A 97 -15.35 3.70 -6.22
C PHE A 97 -15.27 3.92 -7.74
N ASN A 98 -14.39 3.21 -8.41
CA ASN A 98 -14.36 3.20 -9.85
C ASN A 98 -15.34 2.14 -10.36
N ARG A 99 -16.41 2.57 -11.03
CA ARG A 99 -17.45 1.68 -11.61
C ARG A 99 -16.91 0.63 -12.59
N MET A 100 -15.76 0.85 -13.19
CA MET A 100 -15.15 -0.09 -14.14
C MET A 100 -14.27 -1.15 -13.45
N ALA A 101 -13.77 -0.89 -12.26
CA ALA A 101 -12.84 -1.81 -11.59
C ALA A 101 -13.46 -2.51 -10.37
N LYS A 102 -14.66 -2.15 -9.92
CA LYS A 102 -15.27 -2.61 -8.65
C LYS A 102 -14.32 -2.53 -7.44
N LYS A 103 -13.32 -1.66 -7.50
CA LYS A 103 -12.24 -1.55 -6.52
C LYS A 103 -12.23 -0.15 -5.92
N ALA A 104 -12.07 -0.07 -4.59
CA ALA A 104 -11.77 1.19 -3.95
C ALA A 104 -10.32 1.56 -4.31
N THR A 105 -10.15 2.61 -5.08
CA THR A 105 -8.87 3.30 -5.22
C THR A 105 -8.86 4.38 -4.15
N ILE A 106 -7.92 4.30 -3.26
CA ILE A 106 -7.75 5.21 -2.13
C ILE A 106 -6.61 6.15 -2.46
#